data_7c31e940d2979e8748bd9a72958b4e4f
#
_entry.id   7c31e940d2979e8748bd9a72958b4e4f
#
_cell.length_a   1.000
_cell.length_b   1.000
_cell.length_c   1.000
_cell.angle_alpha   90.00
_cell.angle_beta   90.00
_cell.angle_gamma   90.00
#
_symmetry.space_group_name_H-M   'P 1'
#
loop_
_entity.id
_entity.type
_entity.pdbx_description
1 polymer ?
#
loop_
_entity_poly.entity_id
_entity_poly.type
_entity_poly.pdbx_seq_one_letter_code
_entity_poly.pdbx_strand_id
1 'polypeptide(L)'
;MAIIKPFKGLRPPKDIVKQLASRPYDVLNSAEARVEAANNPYSLLHITKAEIDLPEGIDEHGKEVYDKVVENYNKFKTNGWLVQDKEEKLYIYAQTMEGRTQYGIVACSHTDDYIKGNIKKHELTRKDKEEDRMIHVRITNANVEPVFFTYPAHKEIDTIVSTIVKNQKPEYNFVADEGFGHTFWVIDDKAIIKRIVEIFKNDIPNLYVADGHHRTAAAALVGQEQKSKNPNHNGTEEYNYFMTVIFPDNQLKIIDYNRVIKDLNGLTKEEFVKKLQSSFTLEIMGADIYKPMKLHEFSMYMDGKWYRMTAKQGTFNDNDPIGVLDVTISSNL
;
A
#
# COMPACT_ATOMS: atom_id res chain seq x y z
N MET A 1 -0.31 -21.10 5.67
CA MET A 1 0.86 -20.42 6.22
C MET A 1 1.42 -19.52 5.13
N ALA A 2 1.88 -18.34 5.49
CA ALA A 2 2.35 -17.35 4.51
C ALA A 2 3.74 -17.72 3.96
N ILE A 3 3.90 -17.66 2.65
CA ILE A 3 5.16 -17.95 1.98
C ILE A 3 5.81 -16.65 1.53
N ILE A 4 7.00 -16.38 2.07
CA ILE A 4 7.85 -15.29 1.61
C ILE A 4 9.22 -15.81 1.17
N LYS A 5 9.91 -15.07 0.29
CA LYS A 5 11.29 -15.37 -0.08
C LYS A 5 12.14 -14.09 -0.18
N PRO A 6 13.47 -14.22 0.02
CA PRO A 6 14.41 -13.16 -0.33
C PRO A 6 14.48 -12.98 -1.84
N PHE A 7 14.96 -11.82 -2.29
CA PHE A 7 15.06 -11.51 -3.71
C PHE A 7 16.23 -10.56 -4.00
N LYS A 8 16.61 -10.48 -5.26
CA LYS A 8 17.61 -9.53 -5.74
C LYS A 8 16.93 -8.19 -6.02
N GLY A 9 16.89 -7.29 -5.03
CA GLY A 9 16.24 -5.99 -5.16
C GLY A 9 16.88 -5.14 -6.25
N LEU A 10 16.04 -4.52 -7.09
CA LEU A 10 16.46 -3.48 -8.03
C LEU A 10 16.22 -2.13 -7.34
N ARG A 11 17.27 -1.43 -6.97
CA ARG A 11 17.20 -0.27 -6.08
C ARG A 11 18.19 0.83 -6.45
N PRO A 12 17.91 2.10 -6.06
CA PRO A 12 18.77 3.22 -6.45
C PRO A 12 20.09 3.25 -5.69
N PRO A 13 21.12 3.92 -6.25
CA PRO A 13 22.27 4.41 -5.49
C PRO A 13 21.86 5.38 -4.37
N LYS A 14 22.70 5.47 -3.32
CA LYS A 14 22.41 6.27 -2.11
C LYS A 14 22.23 7.76 -2.37
N ASP A 15 22.97 8.29 -3.31
CA ASP A 15 23.01 9.71 -3.66
C ASP A 15 21.77 10.23 -4.37
N ILE A 16 20.99 9.32 -5.00
CA ILE A 16 19.78 9.69 -5.72
C ILE A 16 18.49 9.13 -5.11
N VAL A 17 18.57 8.34 -4.02
CA VAL A 17 17.40 7.65 -3.47
C VAL A 17 16.26 8.60 -3.09
N LYS A 18 16.55 9.76 -2.51
CA LYS A 18 15.53 10.76 -2.17
C LYS A 18 14.85 11.33 -3.42
N GLN A 19 15.61 11.56 -4.48
CA GLN A 19 15.08 12.09 -5.74
C GLN A 19 14.28 11.02 -6.51
N LEU A 20 14.66 9.75 -6.35
CA LEU A 20 13.94 8.63 -7.01
C LEU A 20 12.62 8.31 -6.31
N ALA A 21 12.59 8.39 -4.98
CA ALA A 21 11.39 8.13 -4.21
C ALA A 21 10.25 9.07 -4.62
N SER A 22 9.07 8.52 -4.85
CA SER A 22 7.87 9.25 -5.27
C SER A 22 6.67 8.77 -4.48
N ARG A 23 5.58 9.53 -4.52
CA ARG A 23 4.28 9.09 -4.03
C ARG A 23 3.75 7.92 -4.88
N PRO A 24 2.86 7.07 -4.34
CA PRO A 24 2.20 6.03 -5.12
C PRO A 24 1.44 6.62 -6.32
N TYR A 25 1.38 5.85 -7.41
CA TYR A 25 0.79 6.29 -8.68
C TYR A 25 -0.68 6.71 -8.58
N ASP A 26 -1.42 6.15 -7.65
CA ASP A 26 -2.86 6.31 -7.48
C ASP A 26 -3.28 7.46 -6.55
N VAL A 27 -2.32 8.13 -5.91
CA VAL A 27 -2.56 9.32 -5.07
C VAL A 27 -2.29 10.64 -5.81
N LEU A 28 -1.92 10.57 -7.10
CA LEU A 28 -1.62 11.71 -7.95
C LEU A 28 -2.38 11.60 -9.27
N ASN A 29 -2.99 12.69 -9.71
CA ASN A 29 -3.38 12.81 -11.11
C ASN A 29 -2.16 13.17 -11.98
N SER A 30 -2.31 13.11 -13.31
CA SER A 30 -1.18 13.31 -14.23
C SER A 30 -0.64 14.74 -14.22
N ALA A 31 -1.46 15.75 -13.95
CA ALA A 31 -1.01 17.13 -13.80
C ALA A 31 -0.16 17.32 -12.53
N GLU A 32 -0.58 16.76 -11.41
CA GLU A 32 0.18 16.76 -10.15
C GLU A 32 1.49 16.00 -10.29
N ALA A 33 1.48 14.85 -10.96
CA ALA A 33 2.69 14.06 -11.21
C ALA A 33 3.70 14.80 -12.10
N ARG A 34 3.23 15.56 -13.11
CA ARG A 34 4.10 16.44 -13.92
C ARG A 34 4.80 17.50 -13.06
N VAL A 35 4.06 18.11 -12.13
CA VAL A 35 4.62 19.13 -11.22
C VAL A 35 5.63 18.50 -10.28
N GLU A 36 5.33 17.34 -9.69
CA GLU A 36 6.22 16.66 -8.73
C GLU A 36 7.51 16.16 -9.41
N ALA A 37 7.42 15.63 -10.62
CA ALA A 37 8.58 15.16 -11.37
C ALA A 37 9.32 16.28 -12.14
N ALA A 38 8.81 17.53 -12.11
CA ALA A 38 9.42 18.63 -12.85
C ALA A 38 10.90 18.83 -12.46
N ASN A 39 11.80 18.86 -13.44
CA ASN A 39 13.24 19.00 -13.26
C ASN A 39 13.92 17.88 -12.44
N ASN A 40 13.22 16.77 -12.23
CA ASN A 40 13.76 15.60 -11.54
C ASN A 40 13.78 14.35 -12.46
N PRO A 41 14.83 14.15 -13.25
CA PRO A 41 14.90 13.01 -14.18
C PRO A 41 14.98 11.64 -13.49
N TYR A 42 15.22 11.63 -12.17
CA TYR A 42 15.31 10.41 -11.37
C TYR A 42 13.96 9.96 -10.81
N SER A 43 12.92 10.82 -10.83
CA SER A 43 11.62 10.48 -10.21
C SER A 43 11.04 9.17 -10.75
N LEU A 44 10.63 8.27 -9.85
CA LEU A 44 10.01 7.01 -10.24
C LEU A 44 8.68 7.22 -10.99
N LEU A 45 8.07 8.40 -10.87
CA LEU A 45 6.85 8.78 -11.62
C LEU A 45 7.06 8.69 -13.14
N HIS A 46 8.25 8.87 -13.65
CA HIS A 46 8.57 8.64 -15.07
C HIS A 46 8.31 7.18 -15.51
N ILE A 47 8.29 6.22 -14.57
CA ILE A 47 7.97 4.83 -14.84
C ILE A 47 6.52 4.50 -14.46
N THR A 48 6.06 4.96 -13.29
CA THR A 48 4.74 4.58 -12.75
C THR A 48 3.59 5.38 -13.34
N LYS A 49 3.91 6.59 -13.89
CA LYS A 49 2.99 7.53 -14.57
C LYS A 49 3.66 8.12 -15.82
N ALA A 50 4.07 7.25 -16.74
CA ALA A 50 4.90 7.64 -17.89
C ALA A 50 4.21 8.61 -18.87
N GLU A 51 2.89 8.79 -18.76
CA GLU A 51 2.15 9.81 -19.51
C GLU A 51 2.64 11.24 -19.21
N ILE A 52 3.37 11.44 -18.09
CA ILE A 52 3.94 12.77 -17.78
C ILE A 52 5.05 13.19 -18.76
N ASP A 53 5.67 12.24 -19.46
CA ASP A 53 6.68 12.49 -20.48
C ASP A 53 6.12 12.62 -21.90
N LEU A 54 4.81 12.58 -22.04
CA LEU A 54 4.09 12.66 -23.32
C LEU A 54 3.21 13.92 -23.37
N PRO A 55 2.73 14.33 -24.55
CA PRO A 55 1.85 15.49 -24.66
C PRO A 55 0.60 15.38 -23.76
N GLU A 56 0.13 16.52 -23.26
CA GLU A 56 -1.11 16.57 -22.50
C GLU A 56 -2.32 16.15 -23.36
N GLY A 57 -3.31 15.51 -22.71
CA GLY A 57 -4.52 15.04 -23.35
C GLY A 57 -4.40 13.69 -24.07
N ILE A 58 -3.25 13.00 -23.94
CA ILE A 58 -3.10 11.63 -24.42
C ILE A 58 -3.96 10.67 -23.57
N ASP A 59 -4.35 9.55 -24.17
CA ASP A 59 -4.98 8.45 -23.43
C ASP A 59 -3.95 7.84 -22.45
N GLU A 60 -4.16 8.04 -21.15
CA GLU A 60 -3.27 7.56 -20.08
C GLU A 60 -3.10 6.02 -20.06
N HIS A 61 -4.00 5.29 -20.73
CA HIS A 61 -3.95 3.83 -20.91
C HIS A 61 -3.66 3.44 -22.37
N GLY A 62 -3.17 4.37 -23.18
CA GLY A 62 -2.82 4.15 -24.58
C GLY A 62 -1.49 3.40 -24.74
N LYS A 63 -1.31 2.77 -25.88
CA LYS A 63 -0.09 2.04 -26.24
C LYS A 63 1.18 2.89 -26.09
N GLU A 64 1.10 4.18 -26.45
CA GLU A 64 2.25 5.09 -26.40
C GLU A 64 2.76 5.31 -24.98
N VAL A 65 1.84 5.33 -23.99
CA VAL A 65 2.19 5.42 -22.56
C VAL A 65 2.92 4.17 -22.13
N TYR A 66 2.41 2.99 -22.48
CA TYR A 66 3.07 1.72 -22.13
C TYR A 66 4.43 1.56 -22.81
N ASP A 67 4.58 2.00 -24.06
CA ASP A 67 5.89 2.02 -24.73
C ASP A 67 6.87 2.95 -23.99
N LYS A 68 6.39 4.10 -23.48
CA LYS A 68 7.17 5.04 -22.68
C LYS A 68 7.57 4.46 -21.32
N VAL A 69 6.70 3.68 -20.66
CA VAL A 69 7.05 2.93 -19.43
C VAL A 69 8.27 2.05 -19.68
N VAL A 70 8.25 1.27 -20.76
CA VAL A 70 9.37 0.35 -21.12
C VAL A 70 10.65 1.13 -21.42
N GLU A 71 10.56 2.22 -22.19
CA GLU A 71 11.67 3.10 -22.51
C GLU A 71 12.31 3.65 -21.21
N ASN A 72 11.50 4.26 -20.34
CA ASN A 72 11.97 4.85 -19.11
C ASN A 72 12.56 3.80 -18.16
N TYR A 73 11.90 2.67 -17.97
CA TYR A 73 12.41 1.59 -17.11
C TYR A 73 13.78 1.09 -17.59
N ASN A 74 13.96 0.91 -18.90
CA ASN A 74 15.26 0.52 -19.47
C ASN A 74 16.30 1.62 -19.31
N LYS A 75 15.94 2.89 -19.52
CA LYS A 75 16.80 4.07 -19.28
C LYS A 75 17.32 4.11 -17.85
N PHE A 76 16.43 3.87 -16.85
CA PHE A 76 16.82 3.87 -15.43
C PHE A 76 17.85 2.78 -15.13
N LYS A 77 17.69 1.59 -15.69
CA LYS A 77 18.69 0.50 -15.55
C LYS A 77 20.00 0.81 -16.27
N THR A 78 19.93 1.28 -17.49
CA THR A 78 21.14 1.56 -18.32
C THR A 78 21.97 2.70 -17.74
N ASN A 79 21.32 3.71 -17.17
CA ASN A 79 22.00 4.83 -16.53
C ASN A 79 22.50 4.51 -15.10
N GLY A 80 22.22 3.31 -14.58
CA GLY A 80 22.61 2.94 -13.22
C GLY A 80 21.78 3.63 -12.14
N TRP A 81 20.64 4.21 -12.48
CA TRP A 81 19.71 4.82 -11.51
C TRP A 81 18.93 3.75 -10.73
N LEU A 82 18.82 2.56 -11.30
CA LEU A 82 18.36 1.34 -10.66
C LEU A 82 19.41 0.25 -10.87
N VAL A 83 19.93 -0.29 -9.76
CA VAL A 83 20.96 -1.32 -9.75
C VAL A 83 20.46 -2.56 -9.04
N GLN A 84 20.60 -3.72 -9.67
CA GLN A 84 20.17 -4.98 -9.08
C GLN A 84 21.18 -5.53 -8.08
N ASP A 85 20.74 -5.95 -6.91
CA ASP A 85 21.57 -6.66 -5.94
C ASP A 85 22.09 -7.98 -6.52
N LYS A 86 23.34 -8.33 -6.23
CA LYS A 86 23.98 -9.54 -6.73
C LYS A 86 23.45 -10.82 -6.08
N GLU A 87 23.08 -10.72 -4.81
CA GLU A 87 22.58 -11.81 -3.96
C GLU A 87 21.13 -11.58 -3.56
N GLU A 88 20.40 -12.64 -3.28
CA GLU A 88 19.07 -12.57 -2.70
C GLU A 88 19.13 -12.08 -1.25
N LYS A 89 18.29 -11.12 -0.91
CA LYS A 89 18.25 -10.44 0.39
C LYS A 89 16.83 -10.26 0.88
N LEU A 90 16.68 -10.01 2.16
CA LEU A 90 15.53 -9.34 2.74
C LEU A 90 15.93 -7.93 3.12
N TYR A 91 14.93 -7.07 3.34
CA TYR A 91 15.22 -5.70 3.76
C TYR A 91 14.26 -5.30 4.87
N ILE A 92 14.66 -4.32 5.67
CA ILE A 92 13.79 -3.64 6.61
C ILE A 92 13.51 -2.26 6.05
N TYR A 93 12.25 -1.88 5.99
CA TYR A 93 11.81 -0.55 5.66
C TYR A 93 11.09 0.06 6.85
N ALA A 94 11.52 1.25 7.26
CA ALA A 94 10.87 2.02 8.30
C ALA A 94 10.27 3.30 7.72
N GLN A 95 9.02 3.56 8.10
CA GLN A 95 8.32 4.80 7.77
C GLN A 95 8.00 5.55 9.04
N THR A 96 8.36 6.84 9.07
CA THR A 96 8.11 7.73 10.19
C THR A 96 7.12 8.81 9.79
N MET A 97 6.02 8.93 10.52
CA MET A 97 4.99 9.94 10.35
C MET A 97 4.58 10.48 11.73
N GLU A 98 4.59 11.81 11.89
CA GLU A 98 4.22 12.48 13.15
C GLU A 98 4.96 11.93 14.39
N GLY A 99 6.25 11.65 14.25
CA GLY A 99 7.09 11.12 15.32
C GLY A 99 6.91 9.63 15.62
N ARG A 100 6.01 8.94 14.93
CA ARG A 100 5.78 7.50 15.04
C ARG A 100 6.45 6.76 13.91
N THR A 101 7.25 5.76 14.25
CA THR A 101 7.94 4.89 13.28
C THR A 101 7.36 3.49 13.30
N GLN A 102 7.12 2.93 12.12
CA GLN A 102 6.74 1.54 11.91
C GLN A 102 7.80 0.84 11.06
N TYR A 103 8.09 -0.43 11.37
CA TYR A 103 9.12 -1.23 10.71
C TYR A 103 8.51 -2.42 10.01
N GLY A 104 8.74 -2.56 8.71
CA GLY A 104 8.25 -3.67 7.90
C GLY A 104 9.40 -4.44 7.26
N ILE A 105 9.17 -5.72 7.00
CA ILE A 105 10.08 -6.55 6.21
C ILE A 105 9.70 -6.46 4.75
N VAL A 106 10.68 -6.15 3.89
CA VAL A 106 10.52 -6.19 2.43
C VAL A 106 10.98 -7.56 1.94
N ALA A 107 10.06 -8.27 1.30
CA ALA A 107 10.24 -9.62 0.80
C ALA A 107 9.41 -9.82 -0.47
N CYS A 108 9.52 -10.96 -1.12
CA CYS A 108 8.54 -11.37 -2.11
C CYS A 108 7.55 -12.39 -1.52
N SER A 109 6.24 -12.12 -1.65
CA SER A 109 5.16 -13.03 -1.26
C SER A 109 4.72 -13.89 -2.42
N HIS A 110 4.23 -15.11 -2.13
CA HIS A 110 3.85 -16.08 -3.17
C HIS A 110 2.47 -15.77 -3.75
N THR A 111 2.35 -15.78 -5.08
CA THR A 111 1.11 -15.50 -5.81
C THR A 111 -0.02 -16.47 -5.47
N ASP A 112 0.30 -17.75 -5.27
CA ASP A 112 -0.68 -18.77 -4.87
C ASP A 112 -1.32 -18.48 -3.51
N ASP A 113 -0.63 -17.78 -2.59
CA ASP A 113 -1.20 -17.40 -1.30
C ASP A 113 -2.35 -16.40 -1.45
N TYR A 114 -2.27 -15.53 -2.47
CA TYR A 114 -3.37 -14.67 -2.84
C TYR A 114 -4.55 -15.47 -3.42
N ILE A 115 -4.28 -16.36 -4.35
CA ILE A 115 -5.30 -17.19 -5.03
C ILE A 115 -6.01 -18.12 -4.04
N LYS A 116 -5.25 -18.74 -3.12
CA LYS A 116 -5.77 -19.65 -2.10
C LYS A 116 -6.41 -18.95 -0.89
N GLY A 117 -6.35 -17.62 -0.82
CA GLY A 117 -6.92 -16.84 0.28
C GLY A 117 -6.09 -16.86 1.57
N ASN A 118 -4.82 -17.22 1.54
CA ASN A 118 -3.88 -17.04 2.65
C ASN A 118 -3.48 -15.56 2.80
N ILE A 119 -3.53 -14.80 1.70
CA ILE A 119 -3.49 -13.33 1.73
C ILE A 119 -4.94 -12.84 1.75
N LYS A 120 -5.34 -12.25 2.87
CA LYS A 120 -6.71 -11.79 3.13
C LYS A 120 -6.93 -10.42 2.50
N LYS A 121 -8.10 -10.25 1.86
CA LYS A 121 -8.57 -9.02 1.21
C LYS A 121 -9.75 -8.44 1.96
N HIS A 122 -9.90 -7.13 1.93
CA HIS A 122 -11.08 -6.44 2.48
C HIS A 122 -11.71 -5.48 1.45
N GLU A 123 -11.18 -5.44 0.23
CA GLU A 123 -11.66 -4.59 -0.86
C GLU A 123 -11.78 -5.41 -2.15
N LEU A 124 -12.80 -5.09 -2.95
CA LEU A 124 -12.96 -5.62 -4.30
C LEU A 124 -12.15 -4.75 -5.29
N THR A 125 -11.42 -5.41 -6.17
CA THR A 125 -10.65 -4.72 -7.19
C THR A 125 -11.54 -4.30 -8.37
N ARG A 126 -11.26 -3.12 -8.92
CA ARG A 126 -11.87 -2.64 -10.17
C ARG A 126 -11.09 -3.22 -11.35
N LYS A 127 -11.82 -3.80 -12.32
CA LYS A 127 -11.22 -4.48 -13.47
C LYS A 127 -10.33 -3.58 -14.32
N ASP A 128 -10.73 -2.33 -14.54
CA ASP A 128 -9.96 -1.33 -15.29
C ASP A 128 -8.59 -1.06 -14.65
N LYS A 129 -8.56 -0.85 -13.35
CA LYS A 129 -7.31 -0.63 -12.59
C LYS A 129 -6.45 -1.88 -12.50
N GLU A 130 -7.08 -3.03 -12.36
CA GLU A 130 -6.39 -4.31 -12.32
C GLU A 130 -5.68 -4.60 -13.65
N GLU A 131 -6.39 -4.44 -14.79
CA GLU A 131 -5.82 -4.67 -16.11
C GLU A 131 -4.65 -3.72 -16.42
N ASP A 132 -4.79 -2.44 -16.08
CA ASP A 132 -3.72 -1.46 -16.22
C ASP A 132 -2.44 -1.90 -15.48
N ARG A 133 -2.56 -2.30 -14.22
CA ARG A 133 -1.42 -2.81 -13.45
C ARG A 133 -0.88 -4.14 -13.96
N MET A 134 -1.74 -5.01 -14.49
CA MET A 134 -1.30 -6.24 -15.16
C MET A 134 -0.44 -5.93 -16.40
N ILE A 135 -0.84 -4.95 -17.20
CA ILE A 135 -0.05 -4.50 -18.35
C ILE A 135 1.32 -4.02 -17.88
N HIS A 136 1.39 -3.16 -16.85
CA HIS A 136 2.67 -2.70 -16.30
C HIS A 136 3.58 -3.86 -15.88
N VAL A 137 3.07 -4.86 -15.16
CA VAL A 137 3.86 -6.04 -14.76
C VAL A 137 4.31 -6.85 -15.97
N ARG A 138 3.44 -7.06 -16.97
CA ARG A 138 3.77 -7.82 -18.20
C ARG A 138 4.90 -7.16 -19.01
N ILE A 139 4.83 -5.83 -19.20
CA ILE A 139 5.78 -5.13 -20.07
C ILE A 139 7.12 -4.83 -19.41
N THR A 140 7.14 -4.61 -18.10
CA THR A 140 8.37 -4.37 -17.35
C THR A 140 9.02 -5.65 -16.84
N ASN A 141 8.24 -6.73 -16.76
CA ASN A 141 8.60 -7.95 -16.04
C ASN A 141 9.12 -7.67 -14.62
N ALA A 142 8.49 -6.71 -13.94
CA ALA A 142 8.90 -6.25 -12.62
C ALA A 142 7.69 -5.77 -11.78
N ASN A 143 7.84 -5.83 -10.47
CA ASN A 143 6.96 -5.17 -9.51
C ASN A 143 7.62 -3.84 -9.15
N VAL A 144 7.22 -2.74 -9.79
CA VAL A 144 7.87 -1.43 -9.64
C VAL A 144 7.58 -0.82 -8.27
N GLU A 145 6.37 -1.04 -7.75
CA GLU A 145 5.95 -0.56 -6.44
C GLU A 145 5.59 -1.73 -5.53
N PRO A 146 6.05 -1.75 -4.26
CA PRO A 146 5.66 -2.79 -3.32
C PRO A 146 4.18 -2.68 -2.95
N VAL A 147 3.59 -3.78 -2.54
CA VAL A 147 2.28 -3.77 -1.87
C VAL A 147 2.48 -3.78 -0.36
N PHE A 148 1.56 -3.16 0.35
CA PHE A 148 1.61 -3.02 1.79
C PHE A 148 0.74 -4.08 2.46
N PHE A 149 1.39 -4.99 3.20
CA PHE A 149 0.73 -6.04 3.96
C PHE A 149 0.93 -5.88 5.46
N THR A 150 0.07 -6.55 6.21
CA THR A 150 0.25 -6.73 7.65
C THR A 150 0.14 -8.21 8.03
N TYR A 151 0.74 -8.56 9.17
CA TYR A 151 0.71 -9.89 9.76
C TYR A 151 0.56 -9.80 11.28
N PRO A 152 -0.01 -10.82 11.95
CA PRO A 152 -0.03 -10.88 13.41
C PRO A 152 1.39 -10.83 13.97
N ALA A 153 1.67 -9.85 14.83
CA ALA A 153 3.02 -9.61 15.36
C ALA A 153 3.67 -10.88 15.93
N HIS A 154 4.95 -11.06 15.67
CA HIS A 154 5.72 -12.22 16.12
C HIS A 154 6.98 -11.78 16.87
N LYS A 155 7.08 -12.14 18.17
CA LYS A 155 8.11 -11.65 19.09
C LYS A 155 9.55 -11.85 18.59
N GLU A 156 9.84 -12.98 17.93
CA GLU A 156 11.18 -13.26 17.43
C GLU A 156 11.53 -12.37 16.23
N ILE A 157 10.56 -12.12 15.33
CA ILE A 157 10.75 -11.17 14.20
C ILE A 157 11.01 -9.77 14.77
N ASP A 158 10.22 -9.33 15.75
CA ASP A 158 10.40 -8.02 16.38
C ASP A 158 11.80 -7.89 17.00
N THR A 159 12.29 -8.97 17.63
CA THR A 159 13.64 -9.04 18.21
C THR A 159 14.71 -8.94 17.12
N ILE A 160 14.57 -9.67 16.03
CA ILE A 160 15.52 -9.64 14.90
C ILE A 160 15.56 -8.24 14.30
N VAL A 161 14.40 -7.68 13.98
CA VAL A 161 14.29 -6.33 13.38
C VAL A 161 14.90 -5.28 14.30
N SER A 162 14.53 -5.25 15.57
CA SER A 162 15.06 -4.27 16.53
C SER A 162 16.57 -4.41 16.73
N THR A 163 17.10 -5.63 16.70
CA THR A 163 18.54 -5.89 16.80
C THR A 163 19.30 -5.32 15.60
N ILE A 164 18.80 -5.55 14.39
CA ILE A 164 19.40 -5.03 13.16
C ILE A 164 19.38 -3.49 13.17
N VAL A 165 18.21 -2.91 13.42
CA VAL A 165 18.00 -1.44 13.43
C VAL A 165 18.93 -0.77 14.46
N LYS A 166 19.14 -1.39 15.62
CA LYS A 166 20.01 -0.85 16.67
C LYS A 166 21.49 -0.94 16.33
N ASN A 167 21.93 -2.01 15.67
CA ASN A 167 23.35 -2.33 15.51
C ASN A 167 23.91 -2.04 14.13
N GLN A 168 23.07 -1.78 13.13
CA GLN A 168 23.52 -1.51 11.76
C GLN A 168 23.15 -0.09 11.32
N LYS A 169 24.06 0.54 10.58
CA LYS A 169 23.73 1.80 9.90
C LYS A 169 22.75 1.50 8.75
N PRO A 170 21.74 2.36 8.57
CA PRO A 170 20.82 2.19 7.46
C PRO A 170 21.52 2.38 6.11
N GLU A 171 21.04 1.66 5.12
CA GLU A 171 21.44 1.83 3.72
C GLU A 171 20.93 3.17 3.18
N TYR A 172 19.65 3.50 3.46
CA TYR A 172 19.03 4.77 3.15
C TYR A 172 18.43 5.40 4.40
N ASN A 173 18.49 6.72 4.49
CA ASN A 173 17.81 7.48 5.53
C ASN A 173 17.58 8.91 5.02
N PHE A 174 16.32 9.27 4.77
CA PHE A 174 15.94 10.60 4.31
C PHE A 174 14.54 10.96 4.76
N VAL A 175 14.22 12.24 4.68
CA VAL A 175 12.85 12.76 4.87
C VAL A 175 12.36 13.25 3.51
N ALA A 176 11.20 12.76 3.09
CA ALA A 176 10.51 13.23 1.90
C ALA A 176 9.99 14.67 2.10
N ASP A 177 9.66 15.34 1.01
CA ASP A 177 9.27 16.76 1.07
C ASP A 177 7.93 16.96 1.82
N GLU A 178 7.09 15.94 1.88
CA GLU A 178 5.86 15.91 2.69
C GLU A 178 6.11 15.69 4.19
N GLY A 179 7.37 15.55 4.62
CA GLY A 179 7.75 15.37 6.01
C GLY A 179 7.77 13.92 6.51
N PHE A 180 7.54 12.94 5.63
CA PHE A 180 7.64 11.53 5.99
C PHE A 180 9.10 11.06 6.00
N GLY A 181 9.49 10.38 7.09
CA GLY A 181 10.81 9.77 7.21
C GLY A 181 10.82 8.38 6.57
N HIS A 182 11.87 8.09 5.81
CA HIS A 182 12.11 6.81 5.16
C HIS A 182 13.49 6.30 5.55
N THR A 183 13.53 5.10 6.16
CA THR A 183 14.78 4.46 6.54
C THR A 183 14.80 3.01 6.07
N PHE A 184 15.93 2.53 5.59
CA PHE A 184 16.03 1.24 4.93
C PHE A 184 17.32 0.52 5.32
N TRP A 185 17.23 -0.77 5.68
CA TRP A 185 18.35 -1.63 6.00
C TRP A 185 18.35 -2.86 5.11
N VAL A 186 19.53 -3.35 4.82
CA VAL A 186 19.74 -4.59 4.05
C VAL A 186 20.00 -5.73 5.01
N ILE A 187 19.29 -6.84 4.86
CA ILE A 187 19.53 -8.09 5.57
C ILE A 187 20.23 -9.04 4.60
N ASP A 188 21.52 -9.25 4.75
CA ASP A 188 22.35 -10.14 3.92
C ASP A 188 22.87 -11.39 4.66
N ASP A 189 22.66 -11.46 5.97
CA ASP A 189 22.96 -12.65 6.77
C ASP A 189 22.01 -13.80 6.41
N LYS A 190 22.57 -14.85 5.82
CA LYS A 190 21.82 -16.01 5.32
C LYS A 190 21.10 -16.78 6.45
N ALA A 191 21.63 -16.79 7.67
CA ALA A 191 21.01 -17.46 8.80
C ALA A 191 19.78 -16.67 9.29
N ILE A 192 19.89 -15.36 9.36
CA ILE A 192 18.77 -14.46 9.68
C ILE A 192 17.69 -14.54 8.62
N ILE A 193 18.04 -14.46 7.34
CA ILE A 193 17.11 -14.60 6.22
C ILE A 193 16.34 -15.92 6.33
N LYS A 194 17.06 -17.03 6.46
CA LYS A 194 16.47 -18.36 6.60
C LYS A 194 15.50 -18.42 7.79
N ARG A 195 15.90 -17.88 8.93
CA ARG A 195 15.06 -17.89 10.14
C ARG A 195 13.77 -17.08 9.96
N ILE A 196 13.84 -15.89 9.37
CA ILE A 196 12.64 -15.08 9.07
C ILE A 196 11.69 -15.85 8.15
N VAL A 197 12.20 -16.42 7.06
CA VAL A 197 11.40 -17.21 6.11
C VAL A 197 10.73 -18.41 6.78
N GLU A 198 11.45 -19.11 7.68
CA GLU A 198 10.92 -20.24 8.45
C GLU A 198 9.79 -19.82 9.40
N ILE A 199 9.92 -18.67 10.09
CA ILE A 199 8.86 -18.14 10.95
C ILE A 199 7.61 -17.82 10.13
N PHE A 200 7.74 -17.11 9.00
CA PHE A 200 6.58 -16.83 8.14
C PHE A 200 5.89 -18.11 7.66
N LYS A 201 6.69 -19.10 7.27
CA LYS A 201 6.17 -20.38 6.80
C LYS A 201 5.47 -21.20 7.87
N ASN A 202 5.94 -21.15 9.13
CA ASN A 202 5.50 -22.07 10.17
C ASN A 202 4.53 -21.42 11.16
N ASP A 203 4.73 -20.13 11.46
CA ASP A 203 4.07 -19.46 12.59
C ASP A 203 3.11 -18.35 12.15
N ILE A 204 3.23 -17.80 10.91
CA ILE A 204 2.34 -16.76 10.40
C ILE A 204 1.25 -17.39 9.52
N PRO A 205 0.00 -17.48 10.02
CA PRO A 205 -1.05 -18.20 9.32
C PRO A 205 -1.52 -17.49 8.04
N ASN A 206 -1.62 -16.17 8.07
CA ASN A 206 -2.13 -15.35 6.98
C ASN A 206 -1.38 -14.01 6.89
N LEU A 207 -1.37 -13.43 5.71
CA LEU A 207 -1.09 -12.02 5.48
C LEU A 207 -2.40 -11.29 5.18
N TYR A 208 -2.41 -9.99 5.39
CA TYR A 208 -3.59 -9.14 5.16
C TYR A 208 -3.16 -7.95 4.31
N VAL A 209 -3.90 -7.69 3.23
CA VAL A 209 -3.66 -6.51 2.40
C VAL A 209 -4.06 -5.27 3.21
N ALA A 210 -3.12 -4.40 3.51
CA ALA A 210 -3.40 -3.12 4.13
C ALA A 210 -3.60 -2.03 3.06
N ASP A 211 -2.79 -2.10 1.98
CA ASP A 211 -2.92 -1.24 0.79
C ASP A 211 -2.36 -1.93 -0.46
N GLY A 212 -2.85 -1.50 -1.65
CA GLY A 212 -2.38 -2.03 -2.93
C GLY A 212 -3.16 -3.26 -3.42
N HIS A 213 -4.47 -3.33 -3.19
CA HIS A 213 -5.32 -4.43 -3.65
C HIS A 213 -5.21 -4.68 -5.16
N HIS A 214 -5.22 -3.62 -5.99
CA HIS A 214 -5.09 -3.73 -7.45
C HIS A 214 -3.70 -4.25 -7.86
N ARG A 215 -2.63 -3.75 -7.21
CA ARG A 215 -1.25 -4.23 -7.45
C ARG A 215 -1.07 -5.69 -7.05
N THR A 216 -1.66 -6.10 -5.92
CA THR A 216 -1.63 -7.49 -5.46
C THR A 216 -2.37 -8.42 -6.43
N ALA A 217 -3.59 -8.05 -6.85
CA ALA A 217 -4.38 -8.81 -7.81
C ALA A 217 -3.63 -8.94 -9.15
N ALA A 218 -3.13 -7.82 -9.68
CA ALA A 218 -2.40 -7.80 -10.95
C ALA A 218 -1.17 -8.71 -10.92
N ALA A 219 -0.35 -8.63 -9.89
CA ALA A 219 0.84 -9.48 -9.76
C ALA A 219 0.47 -10.97 -9.68
N ALA A 220 -0.56 -11.33 -8.90
CA ALA A 220 -1.01 -12.70 -8.77
C ALA A 220 -1.58 -13.25 -10.10
N LEU A 221 -2.38 -12.47 -10.82
CA LEU A 221 -2.97 -12.88 -12.09
C LEU A 221 -1.93 -13.02 -13.20
N VAL A 222 -0.99 -12.07 -13.30
CA VAL A 222 0.13 -12.19 -14.25
C VAL A 222 0.99 -13.40 -13.92
N GLY A 223 1.24 -13.69 -12.64
CA GLY A 223 1.92 -14.91 -12.22
C GLY A 223 1.20 -16.18 -12.71
N GLN A 224 -0.14 -16.25 -12.58
CA GLN A 224 -0.93 -17.36 -13.10
C GLN A 224 -0.87 -17.47 -14.64
N GLU A 225 -0.92 -16.34 -15.35
CA GLU A 225 -0.75 -16.33 -16.81
C GLU A 225 0.62 -16.89 -17.23
N GLN A 226 1.70 -16.44 -16.60
CA GLN A 226 3.05 -16.91 -16.89
C GLN A 226 3.18 -18.41 -16.58
N LYS A 227 2.63 -18.86 -15.45
CA LYS A 227 2.58 -20.28 -15.09
C LYS A 227 1.86 -21.11 -16.15
N SER A 228 0.71 -20.65 -16.65
CA SER A 228 -0.08 -21.37 -17.66
C SER A 228 0.63 -21.45 -19.02
N LYS A 229 1.50 -20.49 -19.33
CA LYS A 229 2.27 -20.42 -20.57
C LYS A 229 3.61 -21.20 -20.53
N ASN A 230 4.05 -21.58 -19.33
CA ASN A 230 5.35 -22.25 -19.16
C ASN A 230 5.17 -23.77 -19.00
N PRO A 231 5.40 -24.57 -20.04
CA PRO A 231 5.29 -26.03 -19.96
C PRO A 231 6.35 -26.67 -19.03
N ASN A 232 7.40 -25.93 -18.70
CA ASN A 232 8.48 -26.39 -17.82
C ASN A 232 8.36 -25.80 -16.41
N HIS A 233 7.16 -25.30 -16.04
CA HIS A 233 6.92 -24.77 -14.70
C HIS A 233 7.24 -25.79 -13.62
N ASN A 234 8.09 -25.40 -12.66
CA ASN A 234 8.52 -26.25 -11.55
C ASN A 234 8.32 -25.61 -10.16
N GLY A 235 7.80 -24.38 -10.12
CA GLY A 235 7.50 -23.63 -8.88
C GLY A 235 8.63 -22.73 -8.36
N THR A 236 9.79 -22.71 -9.02
CA THR A 236 10.93 -21.88 -8.60
C THR A 236 11.00 -20.54 -9.32
N GLU A 237 10.17 -20.35 -10.32
CA GLU A 237 10.20 -19.18 -11.19
C GLU A 237 9.79 -17.90 -10.46
N GLU A 238 10.43 -16.77 -10.84
CA GLU A 238 10.22 -15.46 -10.18
C GLU A 238 8.79 -14.94 -10.33
N TYR A 239 8.07 -15.25 -11.40
CA TYR A 239 6.67 -14.86 -11.57
C TYR A 239 5.70 -15.48 -10.55
N ASN A 240 6.16 -16.46 -9.77
CA ASN A 240 5.39 -16.99 -8.63
C ASN A 240 5.41 -16.06 -7.42
N TYR A 241 6.15 -14.95 -7.47
CA TYR A 241 6.38 -14.07 -6.35
C TYR A 241 6.23 -12.61 -6.75
N PHE A 242 5.84 -11.77 -5.81
CA PHE A 242 5.71 -10.32 -5.99
C PHE A 242 6.18 -9.55 -4.76
N MET A 243 6.71 -8.35 -4.99
CA MET A 243 7.33 -7.53 -3.96
C MET A 243 6.31 -6.98 -2.97
N THR A 244 6.58 -7.19 -1.68
CA THR A 244 5.74 -6.78 -0.57
C THR A 244 6.54 -6.10 0.53
N VAL A 245 5.93 -5.14 1.21
CA VAL A 245 6.39 -4.65 2.52
C VAL A 245 5.38 -5.10 3.57
N ILE A 246 5.84 -5.82 4.60
CA ILE A 246 4.98 -6.55 5.52
C ILE A 246 5.25 -6.05 6.94
N PHE A 247 4.26 -5.33 7.53
CA PHE A 247 4.37 -4.75 8.87
C PHE A 247 3.65 -5.61 9.90
N PRO A 248 4.15 -5.73 11.13
CA PRO A 248 3.40 -6.34 12.22
C PRO A 248 2.19 -5.47 12.59
N ASP A 249 1.06 -6.09 12.89
CA ASP A 249 -0.21 -5.41 13.17
C ASP A 249 -0.14 -4.43 14.35
N ASN A 250 0.66 -4.77 15.38
CA ASN A 250 0.86 -3.94 16.56
C ASN A 250 1.63 -2.63 16.29
N GLN A 251 2.23 -2.47 15.11
CA GLN A 251 2.91 -1.24 14.68
C GLN A 251 2.05 -0.41 13.73
N LEU A 252 0.91 -0.89 13.30
CA LEU A 252 0.02 -0.13 12.42
C LEU A 252 -0.91 0.77 13.23
N LYS A 253 -1.34 1.84 12.61
CA LYS A 253 -2.35 2.76 13.12
C LYS A 253 -3.40 2.96 12.05
N ILE A 254 -4.65 2.68 12.41
CA ILE A 254 -5.78 3.07 11.57
C ILE A 254 -5.97 4.57 11.75
N ILE A 255 -6.02 5.29 10.63
CA ILE A 255 -6.29 6.72 10.59
C ILE A 255 -7.70 6.97 10.07
N ASP A 256 -8.22 8.18 10.35
CA ASP A 256 -9.56 8.58 9.93
C ASP A 256 -9.66 8.56 8.40
N TYR A 257 -10.73 7.97 7.87
CA TYR A 257 -11.08 8.03 6.46
C TYR A 257 -12.23 9.03 6.29
N ASN A 258 -11.90 10.31 6.10
CA ASN A 258 -12.87 11.37 6.03
C ASN A 258 -13.58 11.40 4.69
N ARG A 259 -14.89 11.63 4.71
CA ARG A 259 -15.74 11.78 3.51
C ARG A 259 -16.30 13.20 3.48
N VAL A 260 -16.30 13.80 2.31
CA VAL A 260 -16.92 15.11 2.07
C VAL A 260 -18.26 14.87 1.37
N ILE A 261 -19.31 15.40 1.98
CA ILE A 261 -20.65 15.43 1.39
C ILE A 261 -20.77 16.71 0.59
N LYS A 262 -21.04 16.60 -0.70
CA LYS A 262 -21.07 17.72 -1.63
C LYS A 262 -22.28 18.65 -1.39
N ASP A 263 -23.44 18.04 -1.15
CA ASP A 263 -24.70 18.74 -0.88
C ASP A 263 -25.62 17.84 -0.04
N LEU A 264 -26.71 18.39 0.48
CA LEU A 264 -27.68 17.69 1.31
C LEU A 264 -28.81 17.02 0.50
N ASN A 265 -28.63 16.83 -0.81
CA ASN A 265 -29.60 16.19 -1.69
C ASN A 265 -31.02 16.83 -1.61
N GLY A 266 -31.06 18.17 -1.61
CA GLY A 266 -32.28 18.95 -1.53
C GLY A 266 -32.92 19.09 -0.16
N LEU A 267 -32.32 18.48 0.88
CA LEU A 267 -32.81 18.65 2.25
C LEU A 267 -32.31 19.96 2.87
N THR A 268 -33.13 20.54 3.75
CA THR A 268 -32.66 21.57 4.67
C THR A 268 -31.75 20.94 5.73
N LYS A 269 -30.99 21.76 6.45
CA LYS A 269 -30.12 21.28 7.54
C LYS A 269 -30.92 20.58 8.63
N GLU A 270 -32.07 21.13 8.99
CA GLU A 270 -32.97 20.59 9.99
C GLU A 270 -33.52 19.22 9.58
N GLU A 271 -33.93 19.08 8.33
CA GLU A 271 -34.38 17.80 7.77
C GLU A 271 -33.27 16.76 7.73
N PHE A 272 -32.06 17.16 7.33
CA PHE A 272 -30.90 16.29 7.34
C PHE A 272 -30.56 15.81 8.75
N VAL A 273 -30.47 16.72 9.74
CA VAL A 273 -30.23 16.37 11.14
C VAL A 273 -31.32 15.44 11.66
N LYS A 274 -32.59 15.72 11.36
CA LYS A 274 -33.72 14.86 11.76
C LYS A 274 -33.61 13.47 11.14
N LYS A 275 -33.18 13.39 9.89
CA LYS A 275 -32.94 12.10 9.21
C LYS A 275 -31.81 11.33 9.90
N LEU A 276 -30.69 11.96 10.20
CA LEU A 276 -29.60 11.35 10.96
C LEU A 276 -30.04 10.85 12.34
N GLN A 277 -30.90 11.60 13.01
CA GLN A 277 -31.42 11.23 14.33
C GLN A 277 -32.30 9.97 14.33
N SER A 278 -32.73 9.48 13.18
CA SER A 278 -33.39 8.16 13.12
C SER A 278 -32.43 7.03 13.50
N SER A 279 -31.16 7.15 13.11
CA SER A 279 -30.13 6.11 13.27
C SER A 279 -29.06 6.44 14.29
N PHE A 280 -28.88 7.73 14.63
CA PHE A 280 -27.84 8.20 15.54
C PHE A 280 -28.39 9.06 16.67
N THR A 281 -27.69 9.04 17.80
CA THR A 281 -27.75 10.10 18.81
C THR A 281 -26.74 11.17 18.42
N LEU A 282 -27.17 12.43 18.37
CA LEU A 282 -26.34 13.58 17.99
C LEU A 282 -26.08 14.47 19.19
N GLU A 283 -24.81 14.84 19.39
CA GLU A 283 -24.37 15.79 20.40
C GLU A 283 -23.48 16.85 19.71
N ILE A 284 -23.74 18.14 20.06
CA ILE A 284 -22.92 19.24 19.57
C ILE A 284 -21.67 19.34 20.43
N MET A 285 -20.49 19.25 19.78
CA MET A 285 -19.19 19.30 20.45
C MET A 285 -18.54 20.69 20.41
N GLY A 286 -19.10 21.61 19.63
CA GLY A 286 -18.57 22.98 19.51
C GLY A 286 -17.73 23.16 18.21
N ALA A 287 -16.84 24.17 18.25
CA ALA A 287 -16.00 24.52 17.09
C ALA A 287 -14.69 23.72 17.03
N ASP A 288 -14.24 23.16 18.15
CA ASP A 288 -13.00 22.39 18.22
C ASP A 288 -13.18 21.01 17.59
N ILE A 289 -12.12 20.51 16.92
CA ILE A 289 -12.13 19.22 16.24
C ILE A 289 -12.47 18.11 17.23
N TYR A 290 -13.54 17.39 16.93
CA TYR A 290 -13.92 16.19 17.66
C TYR A 290 -13.50 14.94 16.88
N LYS A 291 -12.77 14.01 17.53
CA LYS A 291 -12.41 12.70 16.99
C LYS A 291 -13.16 11.60 17.74
N PRO A 292 -13.75 10.62 17.03
CA PRO A 292 -14.39 9.46 17.66
C PRO A 292 -13.40 8.70 18.55
N MET A 293 -13.88 8.24 19.71
CA MET A 293 -13.06 7.54 20.71
C MET A 293 -13.51 6.09 20.93
N LYS A 294 -14.64 5.69 20.36
CA LYS A 294 -15.24 4.36 20.55
C LYS A 294 -15.76 3.81 19.23
N LEU A 295 -15.97 2.49 19.18
CA LEU A 295 -16.73 1.86 18.10
C LEU A 295 -18.13 2.45 18.00
N HIS A 296 -18.65 2.54 16.78
CA HIS A 296 -19.98 3.06 16.43
C HIS A 296 -20.18 4.54 16.78
N GLU A 297 -19.07 5.25 16.95
CA GLU A 297 -19.02 6.68 17.14
C GLU A 297 -18.41 7.33 15.89
N PHE A 298 -19.02 8.42 15.43
CA PHE A 298 -18.61 9.16 14.25
C PHE A 298 -18.51 10.64 14.59
N SER A 299 -17.73 11.38 13.84
CA SER A 299 -17.76 12.83 13.88
C SER A 299 -18.31 13.40 12.57
N MET A 300 -19.08 14.46 12.67
CA MET A 300 -19.58 15.22 11.55
C MET A 300 -19.27 16.70 11.78
N TYR A 301 -18.70 17.33 10.75
CA TYR A 301 -18.53 18.78 10.74
C TYR A 301 -19.58 19.39 9.81
N MET A 302 -20.38 20.28 10.32
CA MET A 302 -21.40 20.99 9.56
C MET A 302 -21.60 22.38 10.14
N ASP A 303 -21.59 23.40 9.30
CA ASP A 303 -21.96 24.77 9.65
C ASP A 303 -21.12 25.36 10.81
N GLY A 304 -19.80 25.13 10.77
CA GLY A 304 -18.86 25.65 11.77
C GLY A 304 -18.85 24.90 13.11
N LYS A 305 -19.53 23.76 13.20
CA LYS A 305 -19.63 22.95 14.43
C LYS A 305 -19.32 21.49 14.18
N TRP A 306 -18.71 20.86 15.16
CA TRP A 306 -18.55 19.43 15.23
C TRP A 306 -19.68 18.78 15.99
N TYR A 307 -20.08 17.61 15.53
CA TYR A 307 -21.10 16.76 16.14
C TYR A 307 -20.49 15.39 16.42
N ARG A 308 -20.76 14.86 17.61
CA ARG A 308 -20.61 13.45 17.91
C ARG A 308 -21.89 12.74 17.50
N MET A 309 -21.74 11.69 16.67
CA MET A 309 -22.84 10.84 16.24
C MET A 309 -22.58 9.46 16.81
N THR A 310 -23.48 8.94 17.64
CA THR A 310 -23.39 7.59 18.18
C THR A 310 -24.50 6.74 17.56
N ALA A 311 -24.13 5.63 16.91
CA ALA A 311 -25.10 4.73 16.30
C ALA A 311 -26.05 4.14 17.35
N LYS A 312 -27.34 4.16 17.06
CA LYS A 312 -28.36 3.61 17.96
C LYS A 312 -28.37 2.08 17.89
N GLN A 313 -28.76 1.44 19.00
CA GLN A 313 -29.00 0.02 19.03
C GLN A 313 -30.02 -0.36 17.93
N GLY A 314 -29.72 -1.43 17.19
CA GLY A 314 -30.53 -1.89 16.06
C GLY A 314 -30.14 -1.31 14.69
N THR A 315 -29.20 -0.38 14.62
CA THR A 315 -28.61 0.10 13.34
C THR A 315 -27.46 -0.79 12.85
N PHE A 316 -26.97 -1.67 13.69
CA PHE A 316 -25.91 -2.64 13.39
C PHE A 316 -26.18 -3.97 14.11
N ASN A 317 -25.51 -5.03 13.69
CA ASN A 317 -25.60 -6.36 14.29
C ASN A 317 -24.20 -6.85 14.67
N ASP A 318 -23.93 -7.00 15.96
CA ASP A 318 -22.65 -7.47 16.50
C ASP A 318 -22.25 -8.87 15.99
N ASN A 319 -23.20 -9.68 15.54
CA ASN A 319 -22.94 -11.00 14.99
C ASN A 319 -22.69 -11.00 13.47
N ASP A 320 -22.85 -9.85 12.80
CA ASP A 320 -22.55 -9.71 11.39
C ASP A 320 -21.18 -9.01 11.22
N PRO A 321 -20.12 -9.75 10.80
CA PRO A 321 -18.78 -9.19 10.73
C PRO A 321 -18.61 -8.04 9.71
N ILE A 322 -19.58 -7.85 8.81
CA ILE A 322 -19.62 -6.75 7.86
C ILE A 322 -20.57 -5.65 8.35
N GLY A 323 -21.74 -6.03 8.81
CA GLY A 323 -22.77 -5.09 9.27
C GLY A 323 -22.37 -4.33 10.52
N VAL A 324 -21.48 -4.87 11.35
CA VAL A 324 -20.95 -4.21 12.56
C VAL A 324 -19.92 -3.15 12.26
N LEU A 325 -19.34 -3.10 11.05
CA LEU A 325 -18.30 -2.14 10.70
C LEU A 325 -18.86 -0.71 10.60
N ASP A 326 -18.15 0.25 11.18
CA ASP A 326 -18.51 1.67 11.17
C ASP A 326 -18.73 2.21 9.75
N VAL A 327 -17.91 1.75 8.78
CA VAL A 327 -18.07 2.11 7.36
C VAL A 327 -19.41 1.62 6.80
N THR A 328 -19.86 0.42 7.18
CA THR A 328 -21.15 -0.13 6.75
C THR A 328 -22.31 0.64 7.37
N ILE A 329 -22.25 0.90 8.69
CA ILE A 329 -23.25 1.70 9.40
C ILE A 329 -23.42 3.08 8.74
N SER A 330 -22.30 3.76 8.45
CA SER A 330 -22.33 5.09 7.84
C SER A 330 -22.76 5.08 6.36
N SER A 331 -22.63 3.97 5.66
CA SER A 331 -23.00 3.85 4.24
C SER A 331 -24.48 3.54 4.03
N ASN A 332 -25.19 3.14 5.08
CA ASN A 332 -26.63 2.82 5.05
C ASN A 332 -27.52 4.03 5.34
N LEU A 333 -26.93 5.24 5.36
CA LEU A 333 -27.61 6.54 5.59
C LEU A 333 -28.01 7.20 4.28
#